data_24c5bb604deb9487a9da06c7aef14f11
#
_entry.id   24c5bb604deb9487a9da06c7aef14f11
#
_cell.length_a   1.000
_cell.length_b   1.000
_cell.length_c   1.000
_cell.angle_alpha   90.00
_cell.angle_beta   90.00
_cell.angle_gamma   90.00
#
_symmetry.space_group_name_H-M   'P 1'
#
loop_
_entity.id
_entity.type
_entity.pdbx_description
1 polymer ?
#
loop_
_entity_poly.entity_id
_entity_poly.type
_entity_poly.pdbx_seq_one_letter_code
_entity_poly.pdbx_strand_id
1 'polypeptide(L)'
;MNHMQETLLRCRQDGKKILVGYFPLADPAMGDPVARVGEYLESGVDVLELGLPYEKPALDGGVVRDSMKRALGVMGAEAALKSIGSLRQAFPNACLQIMTYHEIIEGIGLERFCRMAKEAGADGAMSPNASDKQTEELGLALEEQGLIMPRFAPFHLDRSTAAAIAHSAKGYVFVQAQDGKTGVQTGVPGKVGENISLLRSCSEDIPLYAGFGISCPEQIRTLMDMDADGVIVGSSIISAVLEGKSKIYISSLRAALDDQARC
;
A
#
# COMPACT_ATOMS: atom_id res chain seq x y z
N MET A 1 13.72 2.43 -15.53
CA MET A 1 12.54 1.88 -14.83
C MET A 1 12.97 1.64 -13.40
N ASN A 2 12.09 1.87 -12.45
CA ASN A 2 12.34 1.66 -11.01
C ASN A 2 12.17 0.17 -10.68
N HIS A 3 12.88 -0.35 -9.65
CA HIS A 3 12.85 -1.77 -9.27
C HIS A 3 11.41 -2.29 -9.03
N MET A 4 10.58 -1.54 -8.31
CA MET A 4 9.18 -1.93 -8.08
C MET A 4 8.38 -1.98 -9.38
N GLN A 5 8.56 -1.03 -10.31
CA GLN A 5 7.87 -1.07 -11.61
C GLN A 5 8.25 -2.32 -12.41
N GLU A 6 9.54 -2.66 -12.45
CA GLU A 6 10.00 -3.87 -13.13
C GLU A 6 9.43 -5.14 -12.52
N THR A 7 9.40 -5.20 -11.19
CA THR A 7 8.84 -6.35 -10.45
C THR A 7 7.34 -6.50 -10.71
N LEU A 8 6.57 -5.41 -10.61
CA LEU A 8 5.12 -5.45 -10.82
C LEU A 8 4.76 -5.79 -12.28
N LEU A 9 5.51 -5.24 -13.24
CA LEU A 9 5.32 -5.56 -14.66
C LEU A 9 5.56 -7.05 -14.93
N ARG A 10 6.66 -7.60 -14.41
CA ARG A 10 6.96 -9.03 -14.54
C ARG A 10 5.88 -9.90 -13.90
N CYS A 11 5.47 -9.59 -12.66
CA CYS A 11 4.39 -10.33 -11.99
C CYS A 11 3.10 -10.35 -12.83
N ARG A 12 2.74 -9.21 -13.43
CA ARG A 12 1.59 -9.11 -14.31
C ARG A 12 1.73 -9.98 -15.56
N GLN A 13 2.89 -9.96 -16.22
CA GLN A 13 3.19 -10.79 -17.39
C GLN A 13 3.10 -12.29 -17.07
N ASP A 14 3.49 -12.67 -15.86
CA ASP A 14 3.43 -14.04 -15.35
C ASP A 14 2.01 -14.41 -14.81
N GLY A 15 1.04 -13.50 -14.86
CA GLY A 15 -0.31 -13.70 -14.32
C GLY A 15 -0.37 -13.75 -12.79
N LYS A 16 0.70 -13.36 -12.11
CA LYS A 16 0.78 -13.38 -10.65
C LYS A 16 0.00 -12.21 -10.04
N LYS A 17 -0.97 -12.53 -9.19
CA LYS A 17 -1.70 -11.54 -8.38
C LYS A 17 -0.85 -11.05 -7.21
N ILE A 18 -0.94 -9.76 -6.86
CA ILE A 18 -0.07 -9.09 -5.89
C ILE A 18 -0.72 -9.00 -4.51
N LEU A 19 0.06 -9.32 -3.47
CA LEU A 19 -0.28 -9.05 -2.08
C LEU A 19 0.57 -7.88 -1.57
N VAL A 20 -0.07 -6.74 -1.30
CA VAL A 20 0.54 -5.60 -0.63
C VAL A 20 0.25 -5.71 0.87
N GLY A 21 1.28 -5.77 1.69
CA GLY A 21 1.17 -5.84 3.15
C GLY A 21 1.56 -4.52 3.81
N TYR A 22 0.64 -3.92 4.58
CA TYR A 22 0.95 -2.72 5.35
C TYR A 22 1.83 -3.06 6.56
N PHE A 23 2.91 -2.31 6.72
CA PHE A 23 3.82 -2.40 7.85
C PHE A 23 3.97 -1.03 8.53
N PRO A 24 3.48 -0.86 9.78
CA PRO A 24 3.64 0.40 10.51
C PRO A 24 5.08 0.54 11.01
N LEU A 25 5.80 1.51 10.47
CA LEU A 25 7.15 1.81 10.93
C LEU A 25 7.14 2.31 12.37
N ALA A 26 8.15 1.89 13.14
CA ALA A 26 8.36 2.30 14.53
C ALA A 26 7.31 1.82 15.55
N ASP A 27 6.31 1.03 15.18
CA ASP A 27 5.40 0.45 16.17
C ASP A 27 6.10 -0.66 16.96
N PRO A 28 6.36 -0.48 18.28
CA PRO A 28 7.09 -1.46 19.07
C PRO A 28 6.34 -2.80 19.21
N ALA A 29 5.02 -2.82 19.00
CA ALA A 29 4.24 -4.04 19.03
C ALA A 29 4.48 -4.95 17.82
N MET A 30 5.12 -4.44 16.76
CA MET A 30 5.53 -5.25 15.62
C MET A 30 6.81 -6.07 15.89
N GLY A 31 7.53 -5.79 16.99
CA GLY A 31 8.80 -6.41 17.33
C GLY A 31 9.96 -5.85 16.50
N ASP A 32 11.00 -6.69 16.27
CA ASP A 32 12.14 -6.31 15.42
C ASP A 32 11.69 -6.11 13.96
N PRO A 33 11.92 -4.92 13.36
CA PRO A 33 11.42 -4.62 12.03
C PRO A 33 11.98 -5.53 10.93
N VAL A 34 13.25 -5.89 11.01
CA VAL A 34 13.90 -6.74 10.00
C VAL A 34 13.34 -8.16 10.08
N ALA A 35 13.25 -8.72 11.28
CA ALA A 35 12.66 -10.05 11.47
C ALA A 35 11.19 -10.10 11.03
N ARG A 36 10.41 -9.06 11.36
CA ARG A 36 8.99 -9.01 11.01
C ARG A 36 8.76 -8.84 9.51
N VAL A 37 9.50 -7.96 8.86
CA VAL A 37 9.45 -7.79 7.41
C VAL A 37 9.89 -9.07 6.69
N GLY A 38 10.94 -9.74 7.19
CA GLY A 38 11.33 -11.07 6.68
C GLY A 38 10.18 -12.08 6.73
N GLU A 39 9.46 -12.15 7.86
CA GLU A 39 8.27 -13.01 7.99
C GLU A 39 7.17 -12.66 6.98
N TYR A 40 6.91 -11.35 6.73
CA TYR A 40 5.93 -10.91 5.74
C TYR A 40 6.30 -11.40 4.33
N LEU A 41 7.55 -11.18 3.92
CA LEU A 41 8.06 -11.59 2.61
C LEU A 41 8.03 -13.13 2.44
N GLU A 42 8.49 -13.88 3.45
CA GLU A 42 8.43 -15.34 3.46
C GLU A 42 7.00 -15.89 3.41
N SER A 43 6.04 -15.15 3.95
CA SER A 43 4.62 -15.53 3.97
C SER A 43 3.88 -15.14 2.69
N GLY A 44 4.55 -14.46 1.73
CA GLY A 44 4.00 -14.18 0.40
C GLY A 44 3.57 -12.74 0.16
N VAL A 45 3.99 -11.78 0.98
CA VAL A 45 3.85 -10.34 0.67
C VAL A 45 4.81 -9.98 -0.46
N ASP A 46 4.30 -9.33 -1.50
CA ASP A 46 5.09 -8.90 -2.67
C ASP A 46 5.57 -7.44 -2.55
N VAL A 47 4.75 -6.59 -1.97
CA VAL A 47 5.03 -5.16 -1.75
C VAL A 47 4.77 -4.81 -0.30
N LEU A 48 5.74 -4.16 0.33
CA LEU A 48 5.61 -3.61 1.67
C LEU A 48 5.12 -2.18 1.59
N GLU A 49 3.95 -1.91 2.14
CA GLU A 49 3.42 -0.56 2.31
C GLU A 49 3.84 -0.04 3.69
N LEU A 50 4.85 0.81 3.73
CA LEU A 50 5.50 1.29 4.95
C LEU A 50 4.81 2.55 5.46
N GLY A 51 4.03 2.42 6.54
CA GLY A 51 3.29 3.51 7.14
C GLY A 51 4.15 4.39 8.04
N LEU A 52 4.25 5.69 7.74
CA LEU A 52 4.88 6.65 8.64
C LEU A 52 3.93 7.02 9.80
N PRO A 53 4.44 7.12 11.05
CA PRO A 53 3.62 7.48 12.19
C PRO A 53 3.08 8.91 12.07
N TYR A 54 1.78 9.09 12.32
CA TYR A 54 1.09 10.37 12.26
C TYR A 54 0.12 10.54 13.42
N GLU A 55 -0.04 11.78 13.89
CA GLU A 55 -0.81 12.09 15.10
C GLU A 55 -2.33 12.10 14.85
N LYS A 56 -2.76 12.47 13.63
CA LYS A 56 -4.17 12.69 13.28
C LYS A 56 -4.62 11.88 12.06
N PRO A 57 -4.49 10.54 12.08
CA PRO A 57 -4.76 9.69 10.91
C PRO A 57 -6.27 9.60 10.62
N ALA A 58 -6.78 10.56 9.83
CA ALA A 58 -8.20 10.72 9.56
C ALA A 58 -8.82 9.56 8.75
N LEU A 59 -8.03 8.93 7.87
CA LEU A 59 -8.46 7.82 7.00
C LEU A 59 -8.41 6.46 7.70
N ASP A 60 -7.75 6.36 8.86
CA ASP A 60 -7.47 5.10 9.52
C ASP A 60 -8.47 4.74 10.61
N GLY A 61 -8.74 3.44 10.73
CA GLY A 61 -9.51 2.84 11.81
C GLY A 61 -8.70 2.65 13.09
N GLY A 62 -9.34 2.08 14.12
CA GLY A 62 -8.76 1.97 15.47
C GLY A 62 -7.40 1.27 15.50
N VAL A 63 -7.29 0.12 14.83
CA VAL A 63 -6.05 -0.70 14.85
C VAL A 63 -4.84 0.07 14.31
N VAL A 64 -4.98 0.74 13.16
CA VAL A 64 -3.89 1.52 12.56
C VAL A 64 -3.61 2.78 13.38
N ARG A 65 -4.64 3.49 13.87
CA ARG A 65 -4.47 4.66 14.75
C ARG A 65 -3.72 4.32 16.04
N ASP A 66 -4.05 3.20 16.68
CA ASP A 66 -3.39 2.76 17.90
C ASP A 66 -1.93 2.36 17.63
N SER A 67 -1.67 1.75 16.48
CA SER A 67 -0.32 1.46 15.98
C SER A 67 0.50 2.74 15.78
N MET A 68 -0.04 3.73 15.06
CA MET A 68 0.63 5.04 14.86
C MET A 68 0.90 5.75 16.18
N LYS A 69 -0.03 5.68 17.13
CA LYS A 69 0.15 6.25 18.47
C LYS A 69 1.31 5.58 19.24
N ARG A 70 1.43 4.23 19.18
CA ARG A 70 2.56 3.52 19.77
C ARG A 70 3.88 3.91 19.10
N ALA A 71 3.87 3.99 17.78
CA ALA A 71 5.04 4.37 16.97
C ALA A 71 5.55 5.79 17.32
N LEU A 72 4.65 6.77 17.47
CA LEU A 72 4.99 8.14 17.89
C LEU A 72 5.61 8.19 19.30
N GLY A 73 5.32 7.24 20.16
CA GLY A 73 6.00 7.09 21.45
C GLY A 73 7.47 6.64 21.35
N VAL A 74 7.88 6.15 20.18
CA VAL A 74 9.25 5.68 19.91
C VAL A 74 10.02 6.67 19.06
N MET A 75 9.47 7.10 17.92
CA MET A 75 10.11 8.08 17.02
C MET A 75 9.09 8.80 16.15
N GLY A 76 9.45 10.02 15.71
CA GLY A 76 8.66 10.78 14.74
C GLY A 76 8.84 10.30 13.30
N ALA A 77 8.00 10.82 12.40
CA ALA A 77 7.93 10.40 11.00
C ALA A 77 9.26 10.51 10.24
N GLU A 78 10.05 11.56 10.46
CA GLU A 78 11.36 11.73 9.80
C GLU A 78 12.36 10.63 10.19
N ALA A 79 12.40 10.26 11.46
CA ALA A 79 13.27 9.19 11.93
C ALA A 79 12.77 7.82 11.42
N ALA A 80 11.45 7.60 11.42
CA ALA A 80 10.85 6.40 10.84
C ALA A 80 11.15 6.27 9.34
N LEU A 81 11.09 7.36 8.59
CA LEU A 81 11.48 7.39 7.18
C LEU A 81 12.93 6.93 6.97
N LYS A 82 13.87 7.46 7.77
CA LYS A 82 15.29 7.04 7.72
C LYS A 82 15.49 5.56 8.06
N SER A 83 14.66 4.99 8.94
CA SER A 83 14.76 3.59 9.35
C SER A 83 14.48 2.58 8.22
N ILE A 84 13.86 3.01 7.11
CA ILE A 84 13.67 2.21 5.89
C ILE A 84 15.02 1.70 5.35
N GLY A 85 16.11 2.44 5.57
CA GLY A 85 17.45 2.05 5.14
C GLY A 85 17.90 0.70 5.71
N SER A 86 17.53 0.37 6.93
CA SER A 86 17.82 -0.95 7.52
C SER A 86 17.05 -2.09 6.83
N LEU A 87 15.80 -1.83 6.42
CA LEU A 87 14.99 -2.79 5.66
C LEU A 87 15.56 -2.99 4.27
N ARG A 88 15.95 -1.91 3.57
CA ARG A 88 16.59 -2.01 2.25
C ARG A 88 17.91 -2.77 2.32
N GLN A 89 18.73 -2.55 3.35
CA GLN A 89 19.97 -3.28 3.53
C GLN A 89 19.74 -4.78 3.76
N ALA A 90 18.74 -5.12 4.57
CA ALA A 90 18.39 -6.52 4.86
C ALA A 90 17.72 -7.22 3.66
N PHE A 91 16.92 -6.48 2.89
CA PHE A 91 16.12 -7.00 1.78
C PHE A 91 16.33 -6.15 0.51
N PRO A 92 17.49 -6.32 -0.18
CA PRO A 92 17.86 -5.48 -1.33
C PRO A 92 16.83 -5.48 -2.48
N ASN A 93 16.10 -6.58 -2.63
CA ASN A 93 15.14 -6.82 -3.71
C ASN A 93 13.66 -6.68 -3.28
N ALA A 94 13.36 -6.24 -2.06
CA ALA A 94 11.99 -6.02 -1.62
C ALA A 94 11.41 -4.74 -2.28
N CYS A 95 10.13 -4.77 -2.63
CA CYS A 95 9.40 -3.58 -3.05
C CYS A 95 8.95 -2.80 -1.81
N LEU A 96 9.50 -1.60 -1.62
CA LEU A 96 9.29 -0.74 -0.44
C LEU A 96 8.55 0.54 -0.83
N GLN A 97 7.26 0.59 -0.54
CA GLN A 97 6.34 1.70 -0.82
C GLN A 97 6.07 2.48 0.47
N ILE A 98 6.25 3.79 0.46
CA ILE A 98 5.88 4.65 1.60
C ILE A 98 4.40 5.02 1.51
N MET A 99 3.67 4.81 2.61
CA MET A 99 2.33 5.35 2.83
C MET A 99 2.40 6.44 3.89
N THR A 100 1.95 7.64 3.58
CA THR A 100 2.04 8.77 4.51
C THR A 100 0.89 9.76 4.36
N TYR A 101 0.64 10.53 5.40
CA TYR A 101 -0.24 11.69 5.34
C TYR A 101 0.49 12.90 4.78
N HIS A 102 -0.21 13.74 4.00
CA HIS A 102 0.42 14.85 3.29
C HIS A 102 1.03 15.89 4.22
N GLU A 103 0.45 16.07 5.40
CA GLU A 103 0.97 16.98 6.43
C GLU A 103 2.37 16.61 6.93
N ILE A 104 2.74 15.33 6.85
CA ILE A 104 4.12 14.88 7.11
C ILE A 104 5.05 15.39 6.02
N ILE A 105 4.62 15.28 4.75
CA ILE A 105 5.39 15.78 3.60
C ILE A 105 5.58 17.30 3.71
N GLU A 106 4.52 18.05 4.02
CA GLU A 106 4.60 19.49 4.26
C GLU A 106 5.53 19.84 5.41
N GLY A 107 5.45 19.11 6.53
CA GLY A 107 6.30 19.35 7.70
C GLY A 107 7.80 19.09 7.46
N ILE A 108 8.13 18.12 6.60
CA ILE A 108 9.52 17.82 6.19
C ILE A 108 9.98 18.75 5.06
N GLY A 109 9.06 19.16 4.18
CA GLY A 109 9.28 19.82 2.91
C GLY A 109 9.37 18.81 1.76
N LEU A 110 8.62 19.08 0.68
CA LEU A 110 8.38 18.15 -0.43
C LEU A 110 9.68 17.59 -1.03
N GLU A 111 10.58 18.45 -1.47
CA GLU A 111 11.85 18.04 -2.09
C GLU A 111 12.74 17.25 -1.13
N ARG A 112 12.77 17.68 0.14
CA ARG A 112 13.54 17.02 1.20
C ARG A 112 12.95 15.65 1.49
N PHE A 113 11.63 15.51 1.57
CA PHE A 113 10.95 14.22 1.75
C PHE A 113 11.30 13.24 0.62
N CYS A 114 11.19 13.66 -0.65
CA CYS A 114 11.48 12.81 -1.81
C CYS A 114 12.95 12.37 -1.83
N ARG A 115 13.87 13.28 -1.55
CA ARG A 115 15.31 12.96 -1.43
C ARG A 115 15.58 11.96 -0.30
N MET A 116 15.00 12.17 0.89
CA MET A 116 15.15 11.26 2.02
C MET A 116 14.55 9.88 1.73
N ALA A 117 13.41 9.82 1.06
CA ALA A 117 12.79 8.55 0.63
C ALA A 117 13.72 7.78 -0.31
N LYS A 118 14.34 8.47 -1.27
CA LYS A 118 15.35 7.89 -2.17
C LYS A 118 16.58 7.39 -1.42
N GLU A 119 17.16 8.21 -0.55
CA GLU A 119 18.34 7.88 0.25
C GLU A 119 18.09 6.69 1.19
N ALA A 120 16.88 6.60 1.75
CA ALA A 120 16.45 5.45 2.55
C ALA A 120 16.18 4.18 1.72
N GLY A 121 16.17 4.27 0.39
CA GLY A 121 15.99 3.14 -0.51
C GLY A 121 14.54 2.73 -0.72
N ALA A 122 13.58 3.62 -0.51
CA ALA A 122 12.20 3.38 -0.95
C ALA A 122 12.11 3.34 -2.48
N ASP A 123 11.11 2.63 -3.01
CA ASP A 123 10.81 2.56 -4.43
C ASP A 123 9.77 3.61 -4.84
N GLY A 124 8.96 4.07 -3.91
CA GLY A 124 7.92 5.05 -4.15
C GLY A 124 7.25 5.55 -2.88
N ALA A 125 6.34 6.52 -3.06
CA ALA A 125 5.52 7.05 -1.99
C ALA A 125 4.11 7.40 -2.46
N MET A 126 3.14 7.36 -1.55
CA MET A 126 1.76 7.75 -1.79
C MET A 126 1.21 8.51 -0.58
N SER A 127 0.34 9.48 -0.85
CA SER A 127 -0.39 10.22 0.18
C SER A 127 -1.88 10.31 -0.19
N PRO A 128 -2.72 9.42 0.36
CA PRO A 128 -4.12 9.31 -0.07
C PRO A 128 -5.02 10.48 0.35
N ASN A 129 -4.57 11.33 1.28
CA ASN A 129 -5.29 12.54 1.72
C ASN A 129 -4.80 13.82 1.03
N ALA A 130 -3.87 13.73 0.08
CA ALA A 130 -3.41 14.87 -0.70
C ALA A 130 -4.52 15.38 -1.64
N SER A 131 -4.63 16.69 -1.80
CA SER A 131 -5.44 17.31 -2.85
C SER A 131 -4.87 17.00 -4.25
N ASP A 132 -5.64 17.23 -5.30
CA ASP A 132 -5.19 16.99 -6.68
C ASP A 132 -3.88 17.72 -7.00
N LYS A 133 -3.78 19.00 -6.60
CA LYS A 133 -2.55 19.80 -6.78
C LYS A 133 -1.37 19.22 -6.01
N GLN A 134 -1.56 18.87 -4.75
CA GLN A 134 -0.50 18.25 -3.93
C GLN A 134 -0.08 16.88 -4.48
N THR A 135 -1.02 16.14 -5.03
CA THR A 135 -0.75 14.85 -5.68
C THR A 135 0.11 15.05 -6.94
N GLU A 136 -0.20 16.04 -7.76
CA GLU A 136 0.59 16.36 -8.95
C GLU A 136 2.01 16.81 -8.57
N GLU A 137 2.15 17.74 -7.62
CA GLU A 137 3.45 18.21 -7.12
C GLU A 137 4.29 17.07 -6.53
N LEU A 138 3.68 16.19 -5.73
CA LEU A 138 4.35 15.01 -5.16
C LEU A 138 4.81 14.05 -6.27
N GLY A 139 3.95 13.80 -7.27
CA GLY A 139 4.28 12.91 -8.38
C GLY A 139 5.49 13.37 -9.17
N LEU A 140 5.55 14.67 -9.51
CA LEU A 140 6.69 15.28 -10.21
C LEU A 140 7.97 15.19 -9.37
N ALA A 141 7.90 15.56 -8.08
CA ALA A 141 9.07 15.52 -7.20
C ALA A 141 9.60 14.10 -6.95
N LEU A 142 8.73 13.10 -6.88
CA LEU A 142 9.12 11.68 -6.79
C LEU A 142 9.79 11.21 -8.08
N GLU A 143 9.23 11.57 -9.26
CA GLU A 143 9.79 11.21 -10.57
C GLU A 143 11.20 11.76 -10.77
N GLU A 144 11.48 12.99 -10.33
CA GLU A 144 12.82 13.59 -10.34
C GLU A 144 13.84 12.77 -9.53
N GLN A 145 13.40 12.08 -8.49
CA GLN A 145 14.25 11.18 -7.70
C GLN A 145 14.25 9.73 -8.23
N GLY A 146 13.57 9.44 -9.35
CA GLY A 146 13.39 8.09 -9.88
C GLY A 146 12.54 7.19 -9.00
N LEU A 147 11.66 7.77 -8.19
CA LEU A 147 10.65 7.10 -7.38
C LEU A 147 9.31 7.08 -8.11
N ILE A 148 8.45 6.11 -7.80
CA ILE A 148 7.12 6.06 -8.38
C ILE A 148 6.06 6.55 -7.40
N MET A 149 4.93 7.00 -7.95
CA MET A 149 3.75 7.35 -7.17
C MET A 149 2.55 6.52 -7.62
N PRO A 150 2.20 5.44 -6.90
CA PRO A 150 0.89 4.81 -7.04
C PRO A 150 -0.22 5.82 -6.79
N ARG A 151 -1.34 5.68 -7.50
CA ARG A 151 -2.47 6.60 -7.35
C ARG A 151 -3.54 5.98 -6.47
N PHE A 152 -4.24 6.81 -5.71
CA PHE A 152 -5.37 6.40 -4.89
C PHE A 152 -6.68 6.71 -5.63
N ALA A 153 -7.53 5.70 -5.80
CA ALA A 153 -8.87 5.82 -6.36
C ALA A 153 -9.90 5.72 -5.23
N PRO A 154 -10.64 6.81 -4.93
CA PRO A 154 -11.60 6.83 -3.84
C PRO A 154 -12.82 5.94 -4.12
N PHE A 155 -13.54 5.55 -3.07
CA PHE A 155 -14.74 4.71 -3.19
C PHE A 155 -15.83 5.34 -4.08
N HIS A 156 -16.04 6.66 -3.97
CA HIS A 156 -16.93 7.42 -4.85
C HIS A 156 -16.15 7.99 -6.04
N LEU A 157 -15.97 7.15 -7.07
CA LEU A 157 -15.19 7.47 -8.27
C LEU A 157 -16.10 7.84 -9.43
N ASP A 158 -15.86 8.98 -10.05
CA ASP A 158 -16.46 9.40 -11.31
C ASP A 158 -15.52 9.16 -12.50
N ARG A 159 -16.06 9.30 -13.74
CA ARG A 159 -15.31 9.03 -14.96
C ARG A 159 -14.15 9.98 -15.19
N SER A 160 -14.27 11.25 -14.83
CA SER A 160 -13.22 12.25 -15.02
C SER A 160 -12.06 11.98 -14.09
N THR A 161 -12.34 11.68 -12.82
CA THR A 161 -11.35 11.30 -11.82
C THR A 161 -10.68 9.98 -12.19
N ALA A 162 -11.44 8.98 -12.65
CA ALA A 162 -10.88 7.70 -13.10
C ALA A 162 -9.89 7.88 -14.26
N ALA A 163 -10.24 8.71 -15.26
CA ALA A 163 -9.36 9.00 -16.39
C ALA A 163 -8.07 9.72 -15.95
N ALA A 164 -8.18 10.72 -15.06
CA ALA A 164 -7.02 11.42 -14.51
C ALA A 164 -6.08 10.50 -13.72
N ILE A 165 -6.64 9.63 -12.89
CA ILE A 165 -5.89 8.62 -12.13
C ILE A 165 -5.19 7.65 -13.09
N ALA A 166 -5.93 7.06 -14.03
CA ALA A 166 -5.39 6.08 -14.98
C ALA A 166 -4.27 6.66 -15.85
N HIS A 167 -4.38 7.94 -16.25
CA HIS A 167 -3.34 8.60 -17.05
C HIS A 167 -2.05 8.89 -16.28
N SER A 168 -2.15 9.20 -15.00
CA SER A 168 -1.01 9.67 -14.18
C SER A 168 -0.41 8.60 -13.27
N ALA A 169 -1.04 7.42 -13.13
CA ALA A 169 -0.53 6.38 -12.23
C ALA A 169 0.79 5.79 -12.70
N LYS A 170 1.71 5.63 -11.77
CA LYS A 170 2.98 4.94 -11.95
C LYS A 170 3.02 3.73 -11.00
N GLY A 171 3.18 2.54 -11.55
CA GLY A 171 3.18 1.29 -10.79
C GLY A 171 1.80 0.66 -10.64
N TYR A 172 0.91 1.19 -9.83
CA TYR A 172 -0.45 0.67 -9.64
C TYR A 172 -1.44 1.75 -9.18
N VAL A 173 -2.73 1.41 -9.20
CA VAL A 173 -3.79 2.18 -8.56
C VAL A 173 -4.28 1.43 -7.33
N PHE A 174 -4.27 2.10 -6.19
CA PHE A 174 -4.93 1.64 -4.97
C PHE A 174 -6.42 1.96 -5.06
N VAL A 175 -7.25 0.94 -5.26
CA VAL A 175 -8.71 1.08 -5.32
C VAL A 175 -9.30 0.93 -3.92
N GLN A 176 -9.95 1.98 -3.41
CA GLN A 176 -10.59 1.93 -2.10
C GLN A 176 -11.79 0.97 -2.13
N ALA A 177 -11.72 -0.11 -1.34
CA ALA A 177 -12.70 -1.20 -1.36
C ALA A 177 -13.88 -1.00 -0.40
N GLN A 178 -13.90 0.08 0.38
CA GLN A 178 -15.06 0.45 1.23
C GLN A 178 -15.16 1.96 1.40
N ASP A 179 -16.36 2.43 1.69
CA ASP A 179 -16.59 3.82 2.08
C ASP A 179 -16.12 4.06 3.52
N GLY A 180 -15.38 5.18 3.73
CA GLY A 180 -14.91 5.59 5.04
C GLY A 180 -13.51 5.09 5.42
N LYS A 181 -13.31 4.69 6.68
CA LYS A 181 -12.00 4.40 7.26
C LYS A 181 -11.60 2.94 7.11
N THR A 182 -10.30 2.66 7.26
CA THR A 182 -9.77 1.28 7.35
C THR A 182 -10.42 0.51 8.51
N GLY A 183 -10.61 -0.81 8.35
CA GLY A 183 -11.21 -1.70 9.36
C GLY A 183 -11.83 -2.93 8.72
N VAL A 184 -12.14 -3.95 9.53
CA VAL A 184 -12.73 -5.22 9.06
C VAL A 184 -14.17 -5.02 8.58
N GLN A 185 -14.52 -5.61 7.43
CA GLN A 185 -15.84 -5.61 6.83
C GLN A 185 -16.33 -7.04 6.55
N THR A 186 -17.66 -7.22 6.44
CA THR A 186 -18.27 -8.54 6.24
C THR A 186 -18.40 -8.95 4.77
N GLY A 187 -17.99 -8.10 3.81
CA GLY A 187 -18.08 -8.39 2.38
C GLY A 187 -17.38 -7.34 1.54
N VAL A 188 -17.44 -7.50 0.22
CA VAL A 188 -16.95 -6.52 -0.76
C VAL A 188 -18.15 -5.87 -1.46
N PRO A 189 -18.34 -4.55 -1.36
CA PRO A 189 -19.43 -3.86 -2.05
C PRO A 189 -19.31 -3.98 -3.57
N GLY A 190 -20.42 -4.17 -4.29
CA GLY A 190 -20.44 -4.22 -5.76
C GLY A 190 -19.89 -2.94 -6.43
N LYS A 191 -19.95 -1.80 -5.73
CA LYS A 191 -19.33 -0.53 -6.15
C LYS A 191 -17.84 -0.64 -6.44
N VAL A 192 -17.13 -1.54 -5.79
CA VAL A 192 -15.71 -1.79 -6.04
C VAL A 192 -15.49 -2.35 -7.45
N GLY A 193 -16.31 -3.32 -7.86
CA GLY A 193 -16.29 -3.87 -9.22
C GLY A 193 -16.63 -2.83 -10.29
N GLU A 194 -17.60 -1.92 -10.01
CA GLU A 194 -17.90 -0.79 -10.89
C GLU A 194 -16.69 0.14 -11.04
N ASN A 195 -16.00 0.47 -9.94
CA ASN A 195 -14.82 1.32 -9.96
C ASN A 195 -13.64 0.67 -10.71
N ILE A 196 -13.41 -0.65 -10.51
CA ILE A 196 -12.40 -1.42 -11.23
C ILE A 196 -12.72 -1.39 -12.74
N SER A 197 -13.96 -1.70 -13.14
CA SER A 197 -14.39 -1.67 -14.54
C SER A 197 -14.24 -0.26 -15.16
N LEU A 198 -14.54 0.78 -14.39
CA LEU A 198 -14.38 2.17 -14.83
C LEU A 198 -12.91 2.52 -15.08
N LEU A 199 -12.00 2.15 -14.18
CA LEU A 199 -10.56 2.35 -14.34
C LEU A 199 -10.01 1.54 -15.52
N ARG A 200 -10.42 0.29 -15.70
CA ARG A 200 -10.07 -0.55 -16.88
C ARG A 200 -10.50 0.11 -18.19
N SER A 201 -11.70 0.72 -18.22
CA SER A 201 -12.16 1.44 -19.42
C SER A 201 -11.31 2.66 -19.79
N CYS A 202 -10.53 3.20 -18.83
CA CYS A 202 -9.62 4.32 -19.05
C CYS A 202 -8.19 3.86 -19.38
N SER A 203 -7.76 2.69 -18.87
CA SER A 203 -6.46 2.09 -19.15
C SER A 203 -6.50 0.58 -18.85
N GLU A 204 -6.31 -0.24 -19.87
CA GLU A 204 -6.28 -1.70 -19.75
C GLU A 204 -5.02 -2.20 -19.01
N ASP A 205 -3.94 -1.43 -19.10
CA ASP A 205 -2.61 -1.88 -18.67
C ASP A 205 -2.25 -1.55 -17.22
N ILE A 206 -3.01 -0.71 -16.54
CA ILE A 206 -2.63 -0.29 -15.20
C ILE A 206 -3.04 -1.35 -14.15
N PRO A 207 -2.11 -1.81 -13.27
CA PRO A 207 -2.47 -2.71 -12.19
C PRO A 207 -3.43 -2.07 -11.19
N LEU A 208 -4.49 -2.79 -10.81
CA LEU A 208 -5.51 -2.34 -9.86
C LEU A 208 -5.48 -3.21 -8.61
N TYR A 209 -5.07 -2.63 -7.47
CA TYR A 209 -5.02 -3.35 -6.19
C TYR A 209 -6.08 -2.80 -5.25
N ALA A 210 -6.98 -3.65 -4.79
CA ALA A 210 -8.08 -3.26 -3.91
C ALA A 210 -7.66 -3.35 -2.44
N GLY A 211 -7.99 -2.33 -1.65
CA GLY A 211 -7.68 -2.26 -0.23
C GLY A 211 -8.76 -1.57 0.59
N PHE A 212 -8.62 -1.51 1.89
CA PHE A 212 -9.61 -1.14 2.90
C PHE A 212 -10.64 -2.25 3.19
N GLY A 213 -10.64 -2.73 4.40
CA GLY A 213 -11.61 -3.70 4.89
C GLY A 213 -11.34 -5.16 4.54
N ILE A 214 -10.27 -5.45 3.80
CA ILE A 214 -9.90 -6.81 3.43
C ILE A 214 -9.33 -7.53 4.66
N SER A 215 -9.94 -8.67 5.01
CA SER A 215 -9.59 -9.40 6.23
C SER A 215 -9.71 -10.92 6.11
N CYS A 216 -10.19 -11.46 4.99
CA CYS A 216 -10.32 -12.90 4.82
C CYS A 216 -10.14 -13.35 3.35
N PRO A 217 -9.80 -14.64 3.13
CA PRO A 217 -9.63 -15.22 1.79
C PRO A 217 -10.84 -15.06 0.87
N GLU A 218 -12.06 -15.10 1.41
CA GLU A 218 -13.31 -15.00 0.64
C GLU A 218 -13.45 -13.63 -0.04
N GLN A 219 -13.08 -12.55 0.67
CA GLN A 219 -13.07 -11.21 0.10
C GLN A 219 -12.04 -11.08 -1.02
N ILE A 220 -10.88 -11.74 -0.89
CA ILE A 220 -9.85 -11.77 -1.93
C ILE A 220 -10.40 -12.43 -3.19
N ARG A 221 -11.03 -13.61 -3.09
CA ARG A 221 -11.65 -14.29 -4.24
C ARG A 221 -12.68 -13.39 -4.92
N THR A 222 -13.55 -12.74 -4.13
CA THR A 222 -14.54 -11.81 -4.67
C THR A 222 -13.90 -10.65 -5.44
N LEU A 223 -12.77 -10.09 -4.95
CA LEU A 223 -12.05 -9.03 -5.65
C LEU A 223 -11.37 -9.52 -6.94
N MET A 224 -10.86 -10.75 -6.94
CA MET A 224 -10.31 -11.34 -8.16
C MET A 224 -11.41 -11.57 -9.21
N ASP A 225 -12.60 -12.01 -8.81
CA ASP A 225 -13.78 -12.13 -9.68
C ASP A 225 -14.24 -10.77 -10.25
N MET A 226 -13.89 -9.65 -9.56
CA MET A 226 -14.11 -8.28 -10.03
C MET A 226 -12.95 -7.73 -10.90
N ASP A 227 -12.01 -8.57 -11.35
CA ASP A 227 -10.85 -8.21 -12.17
C ASP A 227 -9.80 -7.32 -11.48
N ALA A 228 -9.63 -7.46 -10.16
CA ALA A 228 -8.49 -6.87 -9.48
C ALA A 228 -7.20 -7.63 -9.78
N ASP A 229 -6.06 -6.93 -9.83
CA ASP A 229 -4.73 -7.54 -10.03
C ASP A 229 -4.03 -7.87 -8.70
N GLY A 230 -4.61 -7.47 -7.59
CA GLY A 230 -4.07 -7.73 -6.26
C GLY A 230 -4.88 -7.09 -5.15
N VAL A 231 -4.40 -7.27 -3.94
CA VAL A 231 -5.03 -6.71 -2.73
C VAL A 231 -4.04 -6.00 -1.83
N ILE A 232 -4.54 -5.03 -1.07
CA ILE A 232 -3.77 -4.30 -0.05
C ILE A 232 -4.41 -4.57 1.31
N VAL A 233 -3.64 -5.14 2.22
CA VAL A 233 -4.12 -5.59 3.53
C VAL A 233 -3.32 -4.91 4.63
N GLY A 234 -4.01 -4.17 5.50
CA GLY A 234 -3.39 -3.38 6.57
C GLY A 234 -3.80 -3.83 7.96
N SER A 235 -4.90 -3.28 8.47
CA SER A 235 -5.34 -3.45 9.87
C SER A 235 -5.44 -4.91 10.32
N SER A 236 -5.88 -5.81 9.46
CA SER A 236 -6.00 -7.23 9.78
C SER A 236 -4.64 -7.93 9.89
N ILE A 237 -3.62 -7.52 9.12
CA ILE A 237 -2.25 -8.03 9.32
C ILE A 237 -1.69 -7.54 10.66
N ILE A 238 -1.88 -6.26 11.01
CA ILE A 238 -1.48 -5.74 12.34
C ILE A 238 -2.14 -6.56 13.45
N SER A 239 -3.46 -6.80 13.37
CA SER A 239 -4.18 -7.61 14.35
C SER A 239 -3.61 -9.03 14.46
N ALA A 240 -3.32 -9.67 13.32
CA ALA A 240 -2.72 -11.01 13.30
C ALA A 240 -1.30 -11.04 13.92
N VAL A 241 -0.51 -9.96 13.77
CA VAL A 241 0.78 -9.81 14.47
C VAL A 241 0.57 -9.73 15.98
N LEU A 242 -0.36 -8.89 16.43
CA LEU A 242 -0.65 -8.74 17.87
C LEU A 242 -1.17 -10.05 18.51
N GLU A 243 -1.80 -10.91 17.72
CA GLU A 243 -2.24 -12.24 18.13
C GLU A 243 -1.19 -13.35 17.99
N GLY A 244 -0.01 -13.03 17.45
CA GLY A 244 1.04 -14.04 17.19
C GLY A 244 0.71 -15.02 16.05
N LYS A 245 -0.17 -14.63 15.10
CA LYS A 245 -0.68 -15.49 14.01
C LYS A 245 -0.30 -14.97 12.61
N SER A 246 0.56 -13.95 12.50
CA SER A 246 0.85 -13.24 11.25
C SER A 246 1.25 -14.17 10.11
N LYS A 247 2.17 -15.10 10.33
CA LYS A 247 2.65 -16.03 9.30
C LYS A 247 1.50 -16.86 8.71
N ILE A 248 0.71 -17.51 9.55
CA ILE A 248 -0.44 -18.34 9.11
C ILE A 248 -1.46 -17.47 8.38
N TYR A 249 -1.76 -16.29 8.93
CA TYR A 249 -2.73 -15.38 8.37
C TYR A 249 -2.31 -14.88 6.98
N ILE A 250 -1.10 -14.33 6.83
CA ILE A 250 -0.58 -13.83 5.55
C ILE A 250 -0.52 -14.96 4.51
N SER A 251 -0.04 -16.15 4.91
CA SER A 251 0.00 -17.30 4.00
C SER A 251 -1.40 -17.72 3.52
N SER A 252 -2.44 -17.57 4.34
CA SER A 252 -3.82 -17.84 3.92
C SER A 252 -4.34 -16.84 2.89
N LEU A 253 -3.96 -15.56 3.01
CA LEU A 253 -4.28 -14.53 2.02
C LEU A 253 -3.54 -14.79 0.70
N ARG A 254 -2.25 -15.16 0.78
CA ARG A 254 -1.46 -15.52 -0.40
C ARG A 254 -2.06 -16.70 -1.15
N ALA A 255 -2.42 -17.77 -0.44
CA ALA A 255 -3.05 -18.96 -1.04
C ALA A 255 -4.34 -18.59 -1.79
N ALA A 256 -5.17 -17.69 -1.25
CA ALA A 256 -6.39 -17.26 -1.92
C ALA A 256 -6.13 -16.48 -3.24
N LEU A 257 -5.01 -15.76 -3.33
CA LEU A 257 -4.57 -15.10 -4.58
C LEU A 257 -4.02 -16.10 -5.59
N ASP A 258 -3.26 -17.11 -5.13
CA ASP A 258 -2.64 -18.11 -6.00
C ASP A 258 -3.65 -19.10 -6.59
N ASP A 259 -4.73 -19.41 -5.87
CA ASP A 259 -5.81 -20.27 -6.36
C ASP A 259 -6.49 -19.66 -7.59
N GLN A 260 -6.57 -18.35 -7.70
CA GLN A 260 -7.18 -17.64 -8.83
C GLN A 260 -6.23 -17.47 -10.04
N ALA A 261 -4.93 -17.59 -9.84
CA ALA A 261 -3.97 -17.54 -10.95
C ALA A 261 -3.92 -18.84 -11.79
N ARG A 262 -4.66 -19.88 -11.38
CA ARG A 262 -4.70 -21.21 -12.02
C ARG A 262 -5.95 -21.47 -12.88
N CYS A 263 -6.88 -20.54 -12.87
CA CYS A 263 -8.10 -20.58 -13.69
C CYS A 263 -7.98 -19.67 -14.90
#